data_1dc2c2b2930e0d9a1c9f5ac417bb4442
#
_entry.id   1dc2c2b2930e0d9a1c9f5ac417bb4442
#
_cell.length_a   1.000
_cell.length_b   1.000
_cell.length_c   1.000
_cell.angle_alpha   90.00
_cell.angle_beta   90.00
_cell.angle_gamma   90.00
#
_symmetry.space_group_name_H-M   'P 1'
#
loop_
_entity.id
_entity.type
_entity.pdbx_description
1 polymer ?
#
loop_
_entity_poly.entity_id
_entity_poly.type
_entity_poly.pdbx_seq_one_letter_code
_entity_poly.pdbx_strand_id
1 'polypeptide(L)'
;RVDAVELAAGDYVIKVVPVKNGKEVTDKAQVTKTLNVSSYDRSGFAFSSESKYKTGSGAYNENGTLKKDAIVLYVTNDNAKTIKASVKEAKGEKEYTGLQTIIDAYTKSASKGIETRALDVRVIGCVTDTAMDKFSSSSEGVQIKGASAYSNLNMTIEGIGNDATINGFGFLLRNAGNVEMRNFSIINFMDDGISLDTANCNVWIHNVDLYY
;
A
#
# COMPACT_ATOMS: atom_id res chain seq x y z
N ARG A 1 -19.67 0.38 7.38
CA ARG A 1 -19.01 0.87 6.16
C ARG A 1 -18.41 -0.32 5.42
N VAL A 2 -18.48 -0.31 4.11
CA VAL A 2 -17.84 -1.30 3.22
C VAL A 2 -17.16 -0.50 2.10
N ASP A 3 -15.89 -0.75 1.90
CA ASP A 3 -15.10 -0.17 0.81
C ASP A 3 -14.75 -1.29 -0.19
N ALA A 4 -15.08 -1.09 -1.46
CA ALA A 4 -14.71 -1.99 -2.54
C ALA A 4 -13.51 -1.38 -3.28
N VAL A 5 -12.41 -2.11 -3.33
CA VAL A 5 -11.16 -1.70 -3.97
C VAL A 5 -10.76 -2.68 -5.07
N GLU A 6 -9.75 -2.39 -5.86
CA GLU A 6 -9.22 -3.24 -6.93
C GLU A 6 -10.18 -3.42 -8.13
N LEU A 7 -11.14 -2.53 -8.28
CA LEU A 7 -12.08 -2.59 -9.39
C LEU A 7 -11.45 -1.96 -10.64
N ALA A 8 -11.56 -2.65 -11.76
CA ALA A 8 -11.28 -2.05 -13.06
C ALA A 8 -12.31 -0.95 -13.36
N ALA A 9 -12.00 -0.06 -14.31
CA ALA A 9 -12.98 0.92 -14.78
C ALA A 9 -14.23 0.21 -15.32
N GLY A 10 -15.41 0.71 -14.96
CA GLY A 10 -16.67 0.12 -15.38
C GLY A 10 -17.83 0.45 -14.44
N ASP A 11 -18.99 -0.10 -14.76
CA ASP A 11 -20.21 0.06 -13.98
C ASP A 11 -20.42 -1.14 -13.06
N TYR A 12 -20.68 -0.86 -11.79
CA TYR A 12 -20.84 -1.87 -10.74
C TYR A 12 -22.10 -1.64 -9.92
N VAL A 13 -22.64 -2.70 -9.37
CA VAL A 13 -23.62 -2.66 -8.29
C VAL A 13 -23.10 -3.46 -7.11
N ILE A 14 -23.31 -2.93 -5.89
CA ILE A 14 -22.96 -3.65 -4.66
C ILE A 14 -24.23 -4.26 -4.11
N LYS A 15 -24.21 -5.58 -3.88
CA LYS A 15 -25.29 -6.32 -3.22
C LYS A 15 -24.85 -6.68 -1.81
N VAL A 16 -25.62 -6.23 -0.82
CA VAL A 16 -25.40 -6.58 0.59
C VAL A 16 -26.48 -7.56 1.03
N VAL A 17 -26.07 -8.71 1.53
CA VAL A 17 -26.98 -9.76 1.98
C VAL A 17 -26.74 -9.99 3.47
N PRO A 18 -27.75 -9.83 4.34
CA PRO A 18 -27.62 -10.17 5.75
C PRO A 18 -27.39 -11.67 5.95
N VAL A 19 -26.56 -12.04 6.94
CA VAL A 19 -26.33 -13.42 7.33
C VAL A 19 -26.89 -13.65 8.73
N LYS A 20 -27.76 -14.66 8.90
CA LYS A 20 -28.29 -15.08 10.20
C LYS A 20 -27.98 -16.56 10.41
N ASN A 21 -27.33 -16.89 11.53
CA ASN A 21 -26.93 -18.26 11.86
C ASN A 21 -26.16 -18.97 10.72
N GLY A 22 -25.23 -18.24 10.07
CA GLY A 22 -24.41 -18.75 8.97
C GLY A 22 -25.14 -18.93 7.63
N LYS A 23 -26.41 -18.50 7.52
CA LYS A 23 -27.19 -18.56 6.27
C LYS A 23 -27.54 -17.18 5.76
N GLU A 24 -27.41 -16.98 4.45
CA GLU A 24 -27.84 -15.75 3.77
C GLU A 24 -29.35 -15.58 3.85
N VAL A 25 -29.78 -14.35 4.17
CA VAL A 25 -31.20 -13.93 4.18
C VAL A 25 -31.45 -13.11 2.91
N THR A 26 -31.59 -13.81 1.80
CA THR A 26 -31.60 -13.21 0.44
C THR A 26 -32.81 -12.32 0.18
N ASP A 27 -33.94 -12.55 0.84
CA ASP A 27 -35.15 -11.72 0.80
C ASP A 27 -34.95 -10.32 1.42
N LYS A 28 -33.89 -10.15 2.21
CA LYS A 28 -33.49 -8.87 2.83
C LYS A 28 -32.26 -8.24 2.16
N ALA A 29 -31.85 -8.78 1.04
CA ALA A 29 -30.73 -8.22 0.29
C ALA A 29 -31.03 -6.78 -0.17
N GLN A 30 -30.05 -5.92 -0.08
CA GLN A 30 -30.08 -4.56 -0.61
C GLN A 30 -29.08 -4.44 -1.77
N VAL A 31 -29.47 -3.73 -2.81
CA VAL A 31 -28.61 -3.49 -3.99
C VAL A 31 -28.50 -2.00 -4.20
N THR A 32 -27.28 -1.51 -4.44
CA THR A 32 -27.04 -0.09 -4.75
C THR A 32 -27.59 0.27 -6.13
N LYS A 33 -27.70 1.57 -6.39
CA LYS A 33 -27.72 2.07 -7.77
C LYS A 33 -26.37 1.70 -8.43
N THR A 34 -26.34 1.79 -9.75
CA THR A 34 -25.11 1.66 -10.52
C THR A 34 -24.09 2.69 -10.06
N LEU A 35 -22.88 2.22 -9.76
CA LEU A 35 -21.71 3.00 -9.36
C LEU A 35 -20.70 2.91 -10.50
N ASN A 36 -20.27 4.04 -11.02
CA ASN A 36 -19.24 4.10 -12.04
C ASN A 36 -17.87 4.20 -11.40
N VAL A 37 -16.98 3.29 -11.78
CA VAL A 37 -15.54 3.33 -11.45
C VAL A 37 -14.82 3.90 -12.67
N SER A 38 -14.27 5.11 -12.51
CA SER A 38 -13.51 5.78 -13.57
C SER A 38 -12.16 5.13 -13.78
N SER A 39 -11.65 5.20 -15.01
CA SER A 39 -10.27 4.81 -15.30
C SER A 39 -9.29 5.77 -14.63
N TYR A 40 -8.17 5.24 -14.16
CA TYR A 40 -7.04 6.04 -13.75
C TYR A 40 -6.33 6.63 -14.97
N ASP A 41 -6.06 7.93 -14.93
CA ASP A 41 -5.05 8.53 -15.81
C ASP A 41 -3.68 8.23 -15.21
N ARG A 42 -2.95 7.34 -15.85
CA ARG A 42 -1.60 6.93 -15.47
C ARG A 42 -0.53 7.57 -16.36
N SER A 43 -0.86 8.66 -17.06
CA SER A 43 0.14 9.48 -17.75
C SER A 43 1.00 10.23 -16.73
N GLY A 44 2.26 10.43 -17.05
CA GLY A 44 3.17 11.19 -16.22
C GLY A 44 4.51 10.50 -15.95
N PHE A 45 5.35 11.11 -15.11
CA PHE A 45 6.74 10.67 -14.92
C PHE A 45 6.89 9.26 -14.38
N ALA A 46 5.99 8.80 -13.48
CA ALA A 46 6.04 7.45 -12.93
C ALA A 46 5.80 6.36 -14.00
N PHE A 47 5.22 6.72 -15.15
CA PHE A 47 4.87 5.82 -16.24
C PHE A 47 5.55 6.21 -17.56
N SER A 48 6.48 7.14 -17.51
CA SER A 48 7.22 7.61 -18.70
C SER A 48 7.97 6.45 -19.36
N SER A 49 8.00 6.45 -20.69
CA SER A 49 8.81 5.51 -21.48
C SER A 49 10.31 5.61 -21.18
N GLU A 50 10.76 6.75 -20.70
CA GLU A 50 12.14 7.01 -20.28
C GLU A 50 12.45 6.43 -18.89
N SER A 51 11.44 6.02 -18.15
CA SER A 51 11.61 5.42 -16.85
C SER A 51 12.25 4.02 -16.94
N LYS A 52 13.04 3.66 -15.94
CA LYS A 52 13.65 2.34 -15.82
C LYS A 52 12.60 1.21 -15.81
N TYR A 53 11.41 1.47 -15.26
CA TYR A 53 10.30 0.52 -15.14
C TYR A 53 9.08 1.05 -15.92
N LYS A 54 9.04 0.81 -17.20
CA LYS A 54 8.09 1.39 -18.17
C LYS A 54 6.59 1.15 -17.89
N THR A 55 6.25 0.23 -17.01
CA THR A 55 4.88 -0.27 -16.81
C THR A 55 4.20 0.23 -15.56
N GLY A 56 4.57 1.39 -15.07
CA GLY A 56 3.93 1.99 -13.92
C GLY A 56 4.42 1.50 -12.56
N SER A 57 4.00 2.18 -11.52
CA SER A 57 4.46 2.00 -10.16
C SER A 57 3.46 1.22 -9.31
N GLY A 58 3.98 0.63 -8.21
CA GLY A 58 3.16 0.05 -7.17
C GLY A 58 2.67 -1.37 -7.43
N ALA A 59 1.67 -1.74 -6.67
CA ALA A 59 1.11 -3.09 -6.63
C ALA A 59 -0.03 -3.30 -7.63
N TYR A 60 -0.40 -2.29 -8.41
CA TYR A 60 -1.55 -2.32 -9.30
C TYR A 60 -1.18 -2.43 -10.78
N ASN A 61 -2.06 -3.06 -11.54
CA ASN A 61 -2.03 -3.06 -12.99
C ASN A 61 -2.56 -1.73 -13.56
N GLU A 62 -2.30 -1.45 -14.84
CA GLU A 62 -2.77 -0.24 -15.51
C GLU A 62 -4.29 -0.07 -15.50
N ASN A 63 -5.04 -1.17 -15.46
CA ASN A 63 -6.50 -1.15 -15.41
C ASN A 63 -7.08 -0.94 -14.00
N GLY A 64 -6.25 -0.67 -12.98
CA GLY A 64 -6.69 -0.44 -11.60
C GLY A 64 -6.91 -1.70 -10.76
N THR A 65 -6.69 -2.89 -11.32
CA THR A 65 -6.76 -4.14 -10.55
C THR A 65 -5.44 -4.44 -9.86
N LEU A 66 -5.49 -5.11 -8.70
CA LEU A 66 -4.30 -5.55 -8.00
C LEU A 66 -3.50 -6.56 -8.84
N LYS A 67 -2.19 -6.50 -8.78
CA LYS A 67 -1.31 -7.50 -9.41
C LYS A 67 -1.56 -8.87 -8.81
N LYS A 68 -1.50 -9.90 -9.66
CA LYS A 68 -1.75 -11.28 -9.25
C LYS A 68 -0.84 -11.70 -8.08
N ASP A 69 -1.42 -12.42 -7.12
CA ASP A 69 -0.74 -12.97 -5.95
C ASP A 69 -0.07 -11.91 -5.03
N ALA A 70 -0.47 -10.64 -5.13
CA ALA A 70 0.06 -9.59 -4.27
C ALA A 70 -0.16 -9.90 -2.79
N ILE A 71 0.82 -9.54 -1.97
CA ILE A 71 0.70 -9.57 -0.51
C ILE A 71 -0.10 -8.34 -0.09
N VAL A 72 -1.25 -8.54 0.55
CA VAL A 72 -2.12 -7.44 1.01
C VAL A 72 -2.12 -7.39 2.53
N LEU A 73 -1.80 -6.22 3.08
CA LEU A 73 -1.80 -5.95 4.51
C LEU A 73 -2.90 -4.95 4.85
N TYR A 74 -3.89 -5.35 5.63
CA TYR A 74 -4.89 -4.45 6.19
C TYR A 74 -4.41 -3.93 7.54
N VAL A 75 -3.92 -2.69 7.57
CA VAL A 75 -3.24 -2.09 8.71
C VAL A 75 -4.18 -1.15 9.44
N THR A 76 -4.37 -1.40 10.72
CA THR A 76 -5.10 -0.54 11.66
C THR A 76 -4.20 -0.18 12.85
N ASN A 77 -4.62 0.76 13.67
CA ASN A 77 -3.92 1.07 14.91
C ASN A 77 -3.75 -0.14 15.83
N ASP A 78 -4.72 -1.04 15.84
CA ASP A 78 -4.73 -2.19 16.75
C ASP A 78 -3.80 -3.31 16.30
N ASN A 79 -3.45 -3.37 15.00
CA ASN A 79 -2.70 -4.51 14.48
C ASN A 79 -1.33 -4.17 13.87
N ALA A 80 -0.94 -2.91 13.76
CA ALA A 80 0.31 -2.53 13.09
C ALA A 80 1.56 -3.24 13.68
N LYS A 81 1.58 -3.51 15.01
CA LYS A 81 2.63 -4.31 15.67
C LYS A 81 2.54 -5.81 15.44
N THR A 82 1.35 -6.33 15.21
CA THR A 82 1.06 -7.76 15.26
C THR A 82 0.67 -8.36 13.92
N ILE A 83 0.48 -7.52 12.91
CA ILE A 83 0.18 -7.96 11.55
C ILE A 83 1.29 -8.87 11.03
N LYS A 84 0.91 -9.89 10.26
CA LYS A 84 1.82 -10.91 9.78
C LYS A 84 1.79 -11.01 8.27
N ALA A 85 2.93 -11.33 7.68
CA ALA A 85 3.04 -11.70 6.27
C ALA A 85 4.18 -12.69 6.06
N SER A 86 4.00 -13.56 5.08
CA SER A 86 5.06 -14.43 4.59
C SER A 86 5.76 -13.78 3.40
N VAL A 87 7.07 -13.69 3.48
CA VAL A 87 7.95 -13.14 2.43
C VAL A 87 8.84 -14.26 1.90
N LYS A 88 8.96 -14.35 0.58
CA LYS A 88 9.88 -15.29 -0.07
C LYS A 88 11.33 -14.86 0.17
N GLU A 89 12.15 -15.78 0.58
CA GLU A 89 13.59 -15.63 0.76
C GLU A 89 14.34 -16.73 0.00
N ALA A 90 15.66 -16.64 -0.10
CA ALA A 90 16.48 -17.61 -0.82
C ALA A 90 16.32 -19.07 -0.33
N LYS A 91 15.92 -19.26 0.94
CA LYS A 91 15.73 -20.57 1.56
C LYS A 91 14.26 -20.99 1.72
N GLY A 92 13.32 -20.27 1.12
CA GLY A 92 11.89 -20.51 1.23
C GLY A 92 11.13 -19.33 1.82
N GLU A 93 9.83 -19.50 2.07
CA GLU A 93 9.03 -18.46 2.70
C GLU A 93 9.26 -18.38 4.21
N LYS A 94 9.27 -17.16 4.73
CA LYS A 94 9.38 -16.88 6.16
C LYS A 94 8.32 -15.88 6.59
N GLU A 95 7.63 -16.18 7.69
CA GLU A 95 6.66 -15.27 8.32
C GLU A 95 7.39 -14.18 9.11
N TYR A 96 6.92 -12.95 8.95
CA TYR A 96 7.36 -11.77 9.68
C TYR A 96 6.17 -11.12 10.38
N THR A 97 6.42 -10.47 11.51
CA THR A 97 5.42 -9.82 12.35
C THR A 97 5.80 -8.36 12.57
N GLY A 98 4.83 -7.46 12.44
CA GLY A 98 4.96 -6.02 12.56
C GLY A 98 5.20 -5.33 11.22
N LEU A 99 4.56 -4.17 11.03
CA LEU A 99 4.52 -3.50 9.73
C LEU A 99 5.90 -3.14 9.21
N GLN A 100 6.72 -2.44 10.00
CA GLN A 100 8.06 -2.07 9.55
C GLN A 100 8.96 -3.29 9.35
N THR A 101 8.85 -4.30 10.21
CA THR A 101 9.60 -5.56 10.06
C THR A 101 9.25 -6.29 8.76
N ILE A 102 7.97 -6.30 8.38
CA ILE A 102 7.52 -6.87 7.10
C ILE A 102 8.06 -6.05 5.93
N ILE A 103 7.97 -4.72 5.98
CA ILE A 103 8.50 -3.82 4.94
C ILE A 103 10.00 -4.04 4.75
N ASP A 104 10.79 -4.12 5.81
CA ASP A 104 12.23 -4.36 5.75
C ASP A 104 12.57 -5.71 5.09
N ALA A 105 11.87 -6.77 5.48
CA ALA A 105 12.07 -8.10 4.91
C ALA A 105 11.67 -8.15 3.43
N TYR A 106 10.52 -7.56 3.11
CA TYR A 106 9.99 -7.50 1.75
C TYR A 106 10.95 -6.74 0.82
N THR A 107 11.31 -5.50 1.18
CA THR A 107 12.17 -4.65 0.32
C THR A 107 13.55 -5.28 0.10
N LYS A 108 14.12 -5.92 1.14
CA LYS A 108 15.36 -6.66 1.04
C LYS A 108 15.28 -7.84 0.07
N SER A 109 14.18 -8.57 0.07
CA SER A 109 13.97 -9.73 -0.80
C SER A 109 13.59 -9.32 -2.21
N ALA A 110 12.68 -8.37 -2.37
CA ALA A 110 12.26 -7.82 -3.66
C ALA A 110 13.44 -7.19 -4.42
N SER A 111 14.31 -6.45 -3.74
CA SER A 111 15.52 -5.87 -4.33
C SER A 111 16.47 -6.91 -4.95
N LYS A 112 16.40 -8.14 -4.50
CA LYS A 112 17.19 -9.27 -5.02
C LYS A 112 16.45 -10.09 -6.08
N GLY A 113 15.21 -9.70 -6.42
CA GLY A 113 14.34 -10.44 -7.33
C GLY A 113 13.86 -11.80 -6.79
N ILE A 114 13.94 -12.03 -5.47
CA ILE A 114 13.50 -13.28 -4.83
C ILE A 114 12.01 -13.20 -4.52
N GLU A 115 11.57 -12.14 -3.83
CA GLU A 115 10.14 -11.83 -3.71
C GLU A 115 9.70 -11.08 -4.97
N THR A 116 8.82 -11.69 -5.72
CA THR A 116 8.31 -11.15 -6.99
C THR A 116 6.84 -10.73 -6.91
N ARG A 117 6.15 -11.11 -5.84
CA ARG A 117 4.80 -10.63 -5.58
C ARG A 117 4.86 -9.15 -5.20
N ALA A 118 3.87 -8.38 -5.62
CA ALA A 118 3.73 -7.01 -5.16
C ALA A 118 3.32 -6.96 -3.68
N LEU A 119 3.62 -5.83 -3.00
CA LEU A 119 3.14 -5.56 -1.65
C LEU A 119 2.15 -4.39 -1.67
N ASP A 120 0.96 -4.61 -1.14
CA ASP A 120 -0.06 -3.59 -0.96
C ASP A 120 -0.37 -3.41 0.53
N VAL A 121 -0.05 -2.22 1.05
CA VAL A 121 -0.29 -1.84 2.45
C VAL A 121 -1.50 -0.93 2.51
N ARG A 122 -2.60 -1.41 3.07
CA ARG A 122 -3.88 -0.73 3.18
C ARG A 122 -4.10 -0.17 4.57
N VAL A 123 -3.96 1.14 4.69
CA VAL A 123 -4.18 1.87 5.94
C VAL A 123 -5.68 2.11 6.16
N ILE A 124 -6.20 1.71 7.30
CA ILE A 124 -7.60 1.85 7.68
C ILE A 124 -7.71 2.67 8.98
N GLY A 125 -8.37 3.80 8.91
CA GLY A 125 -8.46 4.75 10.03
C GLY A 125 -7.12 5.37 10.38
N CYS A 126 -6.95 5.83 11.61
CA CYS A 126 -5.74 6.50 12.07
C CYS A 126 -4.76 5.49 12.69
N VAL A 127 -3.54 5.42 12.14
CA VAL A 127 -2.43 4.60 12.66
C VAL A 127 -1.40 5.54 13.30
N THR A 128 -1.11 5.33 14.58
CA THR A 128 -0.20 6.18 15.36
C THR A 128 1.21 5.59 15.44
N ASP A 129 2.19 6.44 15.77
CA ASP A 129 3.57 6.05 16.03
C ASP A 129 3.68 4.95 17.11
N THR A 130 2.89 5.08 18.17
CA THR A 130 2.86 4.12 19.29
C THR A 130 2.30 2.75 18.89
N ALA A 131 1.57 2.66 17.79
CA ALA A 131 1.05 1.41 17.24
C ALA A 131 2.08 0.64 16.39
N MET A 132 3.19 1.27 16.02
CA MET A 132 4.22 0.65 15.18
C MET A 132 5.10 -0.32 15.98
N ASP A 133 5.55 -1.40 15.32
CA ASP A 133 6.48 -2.38 15.90
C ASP A 133 7.88 -1.78 16.12
N LYS A 134 8.32 -0.97 15.18
CA LYS A 134 9.58 -0.22 15.19
C LYS A 134 9.58 0.83 14.08
N PHE A 135 10.61 1.66 14.07
CA PHE A 135 10.99 2.52 12.97
C PHE A 135 12.38 2.18 12.46
N SER A 136 12.60 2.22 11.16
CA SER A 136 13.89 1.98 10.50
C SER A 136 14.53 3.28 9.99
N SER A 137 13.82 4.41 10.03
CA SER A 137 14.36 5.77 9.95
C SER A 137 14.19 6.48 11.27
N SER A 138 15.27 7.15 11.73
CA SER A 138 15.24 7.95 12.96
C SER A 138 14.60 9.33 12.76
N SER A 139 14.52 9.78 11.52
CA SER A 139 13.98 11.11 11.16
C SER A 139 12.51 11.02 10.79
N GLU A 140 12.14 10.20 9.81
CA GLU A 140 10.78 10.13 9.31
C GLU A 140 9.94 9.06 10.01
N GLY A 141 10.56 7.94 10.41
CA GLY A 141 9.90 6.78 11.00
C GLY A 141 9.96 5.55 10.11
N VAL A 142 8.96 5.35 9.24
CA VAL A 142 8.94 4.20 8.32
C VAL A 142 9.96 4.37 7.21
N GLN A 143 10.77 3.33 6.97
CA GLN A 143 11.73 3.31 5.87
C GLN A 143 11.34 2.27 4.83
N ILE A 144 11.33 2.69 3.55
CA ILE A 144 11.19 1.85 2.37
C ILE A 144 12.53 1.90 1.63
N LYS A 145 13.39 0.91 1.86
CA LYS A 145 14.77 0.94 1.38
C LYS A 145 15.09 -0.23 0.47
N GLY A 146 15.43 0.09 -0.78
CA GLY A 146 16.02 -0.87 -1.71
C GLY A 146 17.46 -1.21 -1.34
N ALA A 147 17.92 -2.43 -1.68
CA ALA A 147 19.28 -2.88 -1.43
C ALA A 147 20.31 -2.20 -2.35
N SER A 148 19.90 -1.71 -3.48
CA SER A 148 20.70 -0.96 -4.47
C SER A 148 19.88 0.13 -5.13
N ALA A 149 20.53 1.04 -5.83
CA ALA A 149 19.88 2.10 -6.59
C ALA A 149 18.72 1.58 -7.45
N TYR A 150 17.58 2.25 -7.36
CA TYR A 150 16.39 1.95 -8.17
C TYR A 150 15.86 0.51 -8.01
N SER A 151 15.95 -0.08 -6.81
CA SER A 151 15.42 -1.43 -6.57
C SER A 151 13.93 -1.51 -6.91
N ASN A 152 13.55 -2.50 -7.74
CA ASN A 152 12.15 -2.71 -8.11
C ASN A 152 11.38 -3.31 -6.95
N LEU A 153 10.54 -2.51 -6.30
CA LEU A 153 9.82 -2.95 -5.11
C LEU A 153 8.36 -3.34 -5.40
N ASN A 154 7.74 -2.83 -6.47
CA ASN A 154 6.33 -3.09 -6.75
C ASN A 154 5.43 -2.92 -5.51
N MET A 155 5.52 -1.79 -4.85
CA MET A 155 4.88 -1.55 -3.56
C MET A 155 3.87 -0.42 -3.64
N THR A 156 2.69 -0.61 -3.06
CA THR A 156 1.72 0.47 -2.83
C THR A 156 1.46 0.62 -1.33
N ILE A 157 1.39 1.86 -0.87
CA ILE A 157 0.80 2.23 0.41
C ILE A 157 -0.43 3.06 0.11
N GLU A 158 -1.60 2.61 0.54
CA GLU A 158 -2.84 3.29 0.25
C GLU A 158 -3.76 3.39 1.47
N GLY A 159 -4.50 4.48 1.54
CA GLY A 159 -5.59 4.61 2.49
C GLY A 159 -6.89 4.05 1.94
N ILE A 160 -7.61 3.30 2.76
CA ILE A 160 -8.92 2.78 2.42
C ILE A 160 -10.00 3.67 3.01
N GLY A 161 -10.81 4.24 2.12
CA GLY A 161 -11.87 5.18 2.50
C GLY A 161 -11.37 6.63 2.60
N ASN A 162 -11.98 7.43 3.45
CA ASN A 162 -11.73 8.88 3.54
C ASN A 162 -11.17 9.33 4.90
N ASP A 163 -10.77 8.39 5.75
CA ASP A 163 -10.29 8.64 7.11
C ASP A 163 -8.91 8.02 7.39
N ALA A 164 -8.26 7.46 6.36
CA ALA A 164 -6.94 6.89 6.49
C ALA A 164 -5.92 7.97 6.87
N THR A 165 -5.27 7.81 8.01
CA THR A 165 -4.36 8.81 8.57
C THR A 165 -3.16 8.12 9.21
N ILE A 166 -1.99 8.64 8.94
CA ILE A 166 -0.73 8.35 9.62
C ILE A 166 -0.48 9.48 10.61
N ASN A 167 -0.27 9.18 11.88
CA ASN A 167 -0.11 10.17 12.91
C ASN A 167 1.16 9.94 13.73
N GLY A 168 2.05 10.92 13.76
CA GLY A 168 3.27 10.93 14.55
C GLY A 168 4.50 10.36 13.81
N PHE A 169 4.38 9.98 12.54
CA PHE A 169 5.51 9.54 11.72
C PHE A 169 5.27 9.77 10.22
N GLY A 170 6.33 9.70 9.45
CA GLY A 170 6.33 9.80 8.00
C GLY A 170 7.03 8.61 7.34
N PHE A 171 7.48 8.83 6.10
CA PHE A 171 8.10 7.79 5.27
C PHE A 171 9.40 8.29 4.63
N LEU A 172 10.44 7.48 4.72
CA LEU A 172 11.68 7.65 3.96
C LEU A 172 11.77 6.61 2.85
N LEU A 173 11.82 7.05 1.60
CA LEU A 173 12.11 6.21 0.44
C LEU A 173 13.58 6.39 0.03
N ARG A 174 14.33 5.29 -0.01
CA ARG A 174 15.74 5.29 -0.39
C ARG A 174 16.06 4.14 -1.33
N ASN A 175 16.71 4.43 -2.45
CA ASN A 175 17.04 3.44 -3.48
C ASN A 175 15.82 2.69 -4.01
N ALA A 176 14.63 3.23 -3.85
CA ALA A 176 13.36 2.59 -4.12
C ALA A 176 12.89 2.85 -5.55
N GLY A 177 12.35 1.85 -6.18
CA GLY A 177 11.73 1.96 -7.49
C GLY A 177 10.37 1.28 -7.52
N ASN A 178 9.48 1.82 -8.34
CA ASN A 178 8.16 1.27 -8.57
C ASN A 178 7.29 1.26 -7.30
N VAL A 179 7.16 2.44 -6.67
CA VAL A 179 6.40 2.66 -5.44
C VAL A 179 5.28 3.66 -5.69
N GLU A 180 4.09 3.35 -5.22
CA GLU A 180 2.93 4.25 -5.23
C GLU A 180 2.47 4.52 -3.79
N MET A 181 2.17 5.78 -3.48
CA MET A 181 1.60 6.19 -2.19
C MET A 181 0.39 7.07 -2.45
N ARG A 182 -0.78 6.73 -1.88
CA ARG A 182 -2.02 7.41 -2.23
C ARG A 182 -3.12 7.37 -1.16
N ASN A 183 -4.00 8.36 -1.22
CA ASN A 183 -5.30 8.37 -0.54
C ASN A 183 -5.21 8.29 1.00
N PHE A 184 -4.27 8.99 1.62
CA PHE A 184 -4.18 9.11 3.08
C PHE A 184 -3.61 10.47 3.49
N SER A 185 -3.81 10.81 4.75
CA SER A 185 -3.20 11.98 5.37
C SER A 185 -2.01 11.58 6.25
N ILE A 186 -1.00 12.45 6.36
CA ILE A 186 0.07 12.34 7.35
C ILE A 186 0.03 13.59 8.22
N ILE A 187 -0.05 13.39 9.52
CA ILE A 187 -0.12 14.47 10.49
C ILE A 187 0.92 14.28 11.61
N ASN A 188 1.37 15.38 12.19
CA ASN A 188 2.30 15.38 13.32
C ASN A 188 3.57 14.55 13.07
N PHE A 189 4.07 14.56 11.83
CA PHE A 189 5.27 13.80 11.47
C PHE A 189 6.52 14.40 12.13
N MET A 190 7.54 13.56 12.37
CA MET A 190 8.72 13.91 13.19
C MET A 190 9.65 14.92 12.49
N ASP A 191 9.88 14.76 11.20
CA ASP A 191 10.76 15.62 10.37
C ASP A 191 10.06 15.91 9.04
N ASP A 192 10.09 14.99 8.09
CA ASP A 192 9.36 15.08 6.85
C ASP A 192 8.18 14.08 6.81
N GLY A 193 7.06 14.48 6.21
CA GLY A 193 5.96 13.56 5.95
C GLY A 193 6.34 12.47 4.96
N ILE A 194 7.01 12.84 3.85
CA ILE A 194 7.57 11.90 2.87
C ILE A 194 8.90 12.44 2.35
N SER A 195 9.98 11.70 2.56
CA SER A 195 11.32 11.98 2.03
C SER A 195 11.69 11.03 0.90
N LEU A 196 12.21 11.56 -0.18
CA LEU A 196 12.76 10.83 -1.31
C LEU A 196 14.28 11.05 -1.33
N ASP A 197 15.03 10.11 -0.76
CA ASP A 197 16.48 10.18 -0.64
C ASP A 197 17.15 9.13 -1.52
N THR A 198 18.18 9.51 -2.25
CA THR A 198 19.08 8.65 -3.03
C THR A 198 18.41 7.67 -3.99
N ALA A 199 18.62 7.86 -5.28
CA ALA A 199 18.37 6.89 -6.36
C ALA A 199 16.98 6.24 -6.37
N ASN A 200 15.92 7.05 -6.24
CA ASN A 200 14.55 6.62 -6.45
C ASN A 200 14.10 6.79 -7.92
N CYS A 201 13.22 5.93 -8.41
CA CYS A 201 12.56 6.10 -9.71
C CYS A 201 11.19 5.46 -9.73
N ASN A 202 10.30 5.88 -10.64
CA ASN A 202 8.92 5.41 -10.70
C ASN A 202 8.21 5.48 -9.34
N VAL A 203 8.35 6.62 -8.68
CA VAL A 203 7.62 6.90 -7.44
C VAL A 203 6.46 7.82 -7.77
N TRP A 204 5.26 7.40 -7.41
CA TRP A 204 4.04 8.18 -7.61
C TRP A 204 3.35 8.42 -6.28
N ILE A 205 3.39 9.69 -5.84
CA ILE A 205 2.73 10.14 -4.62
C ILE A 205 1.59 11.05 -5.03
N HIS A 206 0.36 10.67 -4.72
CA HIS A 206 -0.81 11.43 -5.13
C HIS A 206 -1.98 11.25 -4.16
N ASN A 207 -2.89 12.22 -4.12
CA ASN A 207 -4.02 12.24 -3.20
C ASN A 207 -3.57 12.04 -1.73
N VAL A 208 -2.50 12.71 -1.35
CA VAL A 208 -1.93 12.68 0.00
C VAL A 208 -1.95 14.08 0.58
N ASP A 209 -2.47 14.21 1.79
CA ASP A 209 -2.49 15.45 2.54
C ASP A 209 -1.44 15.42 3.65
N LEU A 210 -0.64 16.48 3.76
CA LEU A 210 0.40 16.61 4.78
C LEU A 210 0.06 17.81 5.67
N TYR A 211 -0.08 17.55 6.97
CA TYR A 211 -0.35 18.57 7.97
C TYR A 211 0.65 18.48 9.12
N TYR A 212 1.18 19.64 9.52
CA TYR A 212 2.08 19.74 10.65
C TYR A 212 1.44 20.57 11.77
#